data_1c52131a0db5e88eb20ba2e18d296fb1
#
_entry.id   1c52131a0db5e88eb20ba2e18d296fb1
#
_cell.length_a   1.000
_cell.length_b   1.000
_cell.length_c   1.000
_cell.angle_alpha   90.00
_cell.angle_beta   90.00
_cell.angle_gamma   90.00
#
_symmetry.space_group_name_H-M   'P 1'
#
loop_
_entity.id
_entity.type
_entity.pdbx_description
1 polymer ?
#
loop_
_entity_poly.entity_id
_entity_poly.type
_entity_poly.pdbx_seq_one_letter_code
_entity_poly.pdbx_strand_id
1 'polypeptide(L)'
;MDIKRHLKSALKQLGFDKPRKAQIIPMNTLDAGQDAIIIAATGSGKQIIYETVGLAHSDKLTIVIEPLLALIYNQVQMLQKHSVSADYIDMTRSKEDIDKILNKARKGKLNFLYVTPERLQNHAFIEAIQHSDIFMVVVDECHSIMEWGYTFRDAYLHIGDFINKLKRKPVICACSATIPADSMDIIRDSLHMDKPVILRSDLRRDNLILLKKDVTCNKKTLEERLEFRIKKLCKLIDKYHKNGSVLIFAQTTTYVDTLYNILEEKYPDDVTRYHSRIKPERHKKELLFDFLQGKRKIMIATS
;
A
#
# COMPACT_ATOMS: atom_id res chain seq x y z
N MET A 1 22.33 12.60 13.35
CA MET A 1 22.31 11.14 13.45
C MET A 1 22.27 10.57 12.02
N ASP A 2 23.00 9.55 11.74
CA ASP A 2 23.08 8.92 10.40
C ASP A 2 22.79 7.41 10.54
N ILE A 3 22.54 6.71 9.44
CA ILE A 3 22.35 5.26 9.42
C ILE A 3 23.69 4.52 9.39
N LYS A 4 23.70 3.28 9.90
CA LYS A 4 24.89 2.44 9.94
C LYS A 4 25.36 2.03 8.54
N ARG A 5 26.64 1.59 8.40
CA ARG A 5 27.25 1.27 7.10
C ARG A 5 26.49 0.19 6.33
N HIS A 6 26.04 -0.88 6.97
CA HIS A 6 25.29 -1.96 6.31
C HIS A 6 23.91 -1.49 5.80
N LEU A 7 23.22 -0.59 6.54
CA LEU A 7 22.00 0.06 6.06
C LEU A 7 22.26 0.95 4.83
N LYS A 8 23.39 1.68 4.81
CA LYS A 8 23.77 2.48 3.63
C LYS A 8 24.02 1.60 2.40
N SER A 9 24.66 0.43 2.59
CA SER A 9 24.88 -0.53 1.50
C SER A 9 23.55 -1.07 0.95
N ALA A 10 22.63 -1.49 1.83
CA ALA A 10 21.32 -1.97 1.44
C ALA A 10 20.49 -0.88 0.72
N LEU A 11 20.49 0.35 1.25
CA LEU A 11 19.80 1.48 0.65
C LEU A 11 20.33 1.78 -0.77
N LYS A 12 21.65 1.73 -0.95
CA LYS A 12 22.28 1.93 -2.27
C LYS A 12 21.91 0.82 -3.25
N GLN A 13 21.82 -0.44 -2.81
CA GLN A 13 21.36 -1.54 -3.64
C GLN A 13 19.92 -1.33 -4.12
N LEU A 14 19.06 -0.71 -3.29
CA LEU A 14 17.69 -0.33 -3.65
C LEU A 14 17.62 0.92 -4.56
N GLY A 15 18.75 1.47 -4.98
CA GLY A 15 18.81 2.61 -5.90
C GLY A 15 18.75 3.99 -5.22
N PHE A 16 19.00 4.09 -3.92
CA PHE A 16 18.95 5.35 -3.18
C PHE A 16 20.30 5.70 -2.56
N ASP A 17 20.80 6.89 -2.83
CA ASP A 17 22.11 7.35 -2.29
C ASP A 17 22.05 7.73 -0.82
N LYS A 18 20.93 8.31 -0.38
CA LYS A 18 20.76 8.83 0.99
C LYS A 18 19.32 8.63 1.49
N PRO A 19 19.13 8.30 2.79
CA PRO A 19 17.81 8.29 3.37
C PRO A 19 17.28 9.73 3.54
N ARG A 20 15.97 9.89 3.51
CA ARG A 20 15.34 11.12 3.96
C ARG A 20 15.49 11.25 5.48
N LYS A 21 15.53 12.46 6.02
CA LYS A 21 15.70 12.70 7.47
C LYS A 21 14.69 11.92 8.32
N ALA A 22 13.44 11.84 7.88
CA ALA A 22 12.38 11.11 8.59
C ALA A 22 12.54 9.57 8.55
N GLN A 23 13.40 9.02 7.70
CA GLN A 23 13.64 7.58 7.58
C GLN A 23 14.79 7.09 8.49
N ILE A 24 15.66 7.99 8.95
CA ILE A 24 16.88 7.64 9.69
C ILE A 24 16.55 6.97 11.04
N ILE A 25 15.70 7.59 11.83
CA ILE A 25 15.33 7.04 13.15
C ILE A 25 14.59 5.71 13.01
N PRO A 26 13.54 5.58 12.16
CA PRO A 26 12.89 4.29 11.93
C PRO A 26 13.85 3.18 11.50
N MET A 27 14.74 3.43 10.55
CA MET A 27 15.73 2.45 10.10
C MET A 27 16.63 1.99 11.25
N ASN A 28 17.17 2.91 12.04
CA ASN A 28 18.04 2.57 13.16
C ASN A 28 17.29 1.83 14.29
N THR A 29 16.02 2.15 14.52
CA THR A 29 15.16 1.49 15.52
C THR A 29 14.93 0.04 15.15
N LEU A 30 14.48 -0.23 13.92
CA LEU A 30 14.23 -1.59 13.42
C LEU A 30 15.53 -2.40 13.34
N ASP A 31 16.63 -1.79 12.89
CA ASP A 31 17.95 -2.43 12.81
C ASP A 31 18.50 -2.81 14.19
N ALA A 32 18.12 -2.09 15.24
CA ALA A 32 18.46 -2.43 16.61
C ALA A 32 17.61 -3.58 17.20
N GLY A 33 16.68 -4.15 16.41
CA GLY A 33 15.79 -5.21 16.85
C GLY A 33 14.60 -4.73 17.67
N GLN A 34 14.25 -3.43 17.60
CA GLN A 34 13.16 -2.86 18.38
C GLN A 34 11.91 -2.69 17.51
N ASP A 35 10.75 -3.08 18.04
CA ASP A 35 9.44 -2.91 17.39
C ASP A 35 9.15 -1.42 17.14
N ALA A 36 8.50 -1.12 16.00
CA ALA A 36 8.16 0.25 15.65
C ALA A 36 6.77 0.38 15.02
N ILE A 37 6.05 1.44 15.40
CA ILE A 37 4.83 1.90 14.72
C ILE A 37 5.20 3.19 13.95
N ILE A 38 5.15 3.12 12.63
CA ILE A 38 5.59 4.19 11.74
C ILE A 38 4.38 4.85 11.10
N ILE A 39 4.13 6.11 11.44
CA ILE A 39 3.06 6.92 10.90
C ILE A 39 3.67 7.96 9.97
N ALA A 40 3.47 7.77 8.69
CA ALA A 40 4.08 8.63 7.68
C ALA A 40 3.19 8.71 6.44
N ALA A 41 3.07 9.89 5.83
CA ALA A 41 2.23 10.13 4.68
C ALA A 41 2.49 9.14 3.54
N THR A 42 1.47 8.87 2.72
CA THR A 42 1.64 8.12 1.47
C THR A 42 2.68 8.80 0.59
N GLY A 43 3.58 8.03 -0.02
CA GLY A 43 4.71 8.56 -0.81
C GLY A 43 5.86 9.15 0.02
N SER A 44 5.83 9.11 1.35
CA SER A 44 6.95 9.51 2.21
C SER A 44 8.14 8.55 2.15
N GLY A 45 7.95 7.35 1.62
CA GLY A 45 8.96 6.29 1.53
C GLY A 45 8.98 5.37 2.75
N LYS A 46 7.82 5.05 3.34
CA LYS A 46 7.68 4.00 4.38
C LYS A 46 8.28 2.68 3.92
N GLN A 47 7.95 2.27 2.69
CA GLN A 47 8.45 1.06 2.06
C GLN A 47 9.99 0.97 2.11
N ILE A 48 10.68 2.04 1.76
CA ILE A 48 12.15 2.07 1.73
C ILE A 48 12.75 1.85 3.13
N ILE A 49 12.05 2.21 4.20
CA ILE A 49 12.51 1.99 5.57
C ILE A 49 12.66 0.49 5.84
N TYR A 50 11.56 -0.27 5.70
CA TYR A 50 11.59 -1.70 6.03
C TYR A 50 12.33 -2.53 4.98
N GLU A 51 12.31 -2.15 3.70
CA GLU A 51 13.10 -2.82 2.68
C GLU A 51 14.60 -2.65 2.90
N THR A 52 15.06 -1.43 3.28
CA THR A 52 16.47 -1.20 3.60
C THR A 52 16.91 -2.05 4.79
N VAL A 53 16.12 -2.08 5.85
CA VAL A 53 16.46 -2.84 7.06
C VAL A 53 16.39 -4.35 6.80
N GLY A 54 15.35 -4.85 6.15
CA GLY A 54 15.23 -6.26 5.79
C GLY A 54 16.37 -6.73 4.88
N LEU A 55 16.78 -5.91 3.90
CA LEU A 55 17.90 -6.22 3.02
C LEU A 55 19.27 -6.18 3.76
N ALA A 56 19.42 -5.31 4.74
CA ALA A 56 20.62 -5.27 5.57
C ALA A 56 20.80 -6.52 6.44
N HIS A 57 19.69 -7.27 6.68
CA HIS A 57 19.63 -8.57 7.35
C HIS A 57 19.26 -9.68 6.35
N SER A 58 19.86 -9.67 5.17
CA SER A 58 19.54 -10.57 4.04
C SER A 58 19.85 -12.06 4.28
N ASP A 59 20.53 -12.40 5.36
CA ASP A 59 20.68 -13.77 5.87
C ASP A 59 19.38 -14.34 6.46
N LYS A 60 18.38 -13.48 6.71
CA LYS A 60 17.09 -13.82 7.29
C LYS A 60 15.94 -13.33 6.40
N LEU A 61 14.76 -13.85 6.67
CA LEU A 61 13.55 -13.52 5.95
C LEU A 61 12.85 -12.29 6.55
N THR A 62 12.40 -11.39 5.71
CA THR A 62 11.40 -10.37 6.05
C THR A 62 10.05 -10.74 5.43
N ILE A 63 9.01 -10.88 6.25
CA ILE A 63 7.63 -11.09 5.78
C ILE A 63 6.93 -9.74 5.74
N VAL A 64 6.34 -9.40 4.59
CA VAL A 64 5.57 -8.17 4.41
C VAL A 64 4.09 -8.54 4.19
N ILE A 65 3.24 -8.06 5.09
CA ILE A 65 1.79 -8.24 5.04
C ILE A 65 1.21 -6.99 4.41
N GLU A 66 0.67 -7.12 3.19
CA GLU A 66 0.15 -6.04 2.35
C GLU A 66 -1.24 -6.44 1.83
N PRO A 67 -2.30 -5.61 2.02
CA PRO A 67 -3.65 -5.99 1.64
C PRO A 67 -3.92 -5.91 0.13
N LEU A 68 -3.13 -5.14 -0.62
CA LEU A 68 -3.41 -4.85 -2.02
C LEU A 68 -2.47 -5.62 -2.96
N LEU A 69 -2.99 -6.62 -3.67
CA LEU A 69 -2.24 -7.45 -4.61
C LEU A 69 -1.48 -6.62 -5.66
N ALA A 70 -2.07 -5.53 -6.15
CA ALA A 70 -1.42 -4.66 -7.12
C ALA A 70 -0.14 -4.00 -6.56
N LEU A 71 -0.14 -3.65 -5.26
CA LEU A 71 1.04 -3.12 -4.57
C LEU A 71 2.06 -4.23 -4.35
N ILE A 72 1.63 -5.41 -3.90
CA ILE A 72 2.51 -6.58 -3.75
C ILE A 72 3.29 -6.85 -5.05
N TYR A 73 2.59 -6.94 -6.19
CA TYR A 73 3.23 -7.22 -7.47
C TYR A 73 4.25 -6.15 -7.85
N ASN A 74 3.90 -4.89 -7.68
CA ASN A 74 4.80 -3.78 -8.00
C ASN A 74 6.03 -3.78 -7.09
N GLN A 75 5.85 -3.94 -5.78
CA GLN A 75 6.95 -3.95 -4.80
C GLN A 75 7.90 -5.12 -5.04
N VAL A 76 7.38 -6.32 -5.25
CA VAL A 76 8.22 -7.50 -5.57
C VAL A 76 9.00 -7.31 -6.87
N GLN A 77 8.35 -6.80 -7.93
CA GLN A 77 9.05 -6.50 -9.19
C GLN A 77 10.17 -5.47 -9.01
N MET A 78 9.94 -4.43 -8.20
CA MET A 78 10.96 -3.42 -7.93
C MET A 78 12.16 -4.01 -7.18
N LEU A 79 11.93 -4.83 -6.16
CA LEU A 79 13.00 -5.53 -5.44
C LEU A 79 13.80 -6.46 -6.37
N GLN A 80 13.12 -7.23 -7.22
CA GLN A 80 13.76 -8.12 -8.20
C GLN A 80 14.60 -7.36 -9.23
N LYS A 81 14.17 -6.16 -9.67
CA LYS A 81 14.97 -5.29 -10.54
C LYS A 81 16.29 -4.83 -9.89
N HIS A 82 16.31 -4.74 -8.57
CA HIS A 82 17.51 -4.45 -7.78
C HIS A 82 18.28 -5.69 -7.33
N SER A 83 18.03 -6.85 -7.98
CA SER A 83 18.66 -8.13 -7.67
C SER A 83 18.46 -8.60 -6.23
N VAL A 84 17.32 -8.22 -5.62
CA VAL A 84 16.90 -8.67 -4.30
C VAL A 84 15.99 -9.88 -4.46
N SER A 85 16.26 -10.95 -3.70
CA SER A 85 15.44 -12.17 -3.72
C SER A 85 14.12 -11.92 -3.00
N ALA A 86 13.08 -11.61 -3.76
CA ALA A 86 11.73 -11.36 -3.26
C ALA A 86 10.72 -12.19 -4.03
N ASP A 87 9.68 -12.64 -3.34
CA ASP A 87 8.57 -13.38 -3.95
C ASP A 87 7.27 -13.09 -3.18
N TYR A 88 6.13 -13.54 -3.71
CA TYR A 88 4.84 -13.37 -3.07
C TYR A 88 4.00 -14.65 -3.15
N ILE A 89 3.06 -14.80 -2.23
CA ILE A 89 2.09 -15.89 -2.24
C ILE A 89 0.68 -15.31 -2.23
N ASP A 90 -0.05 -15.53 -3.32
CA ASP A 90 -1.45 -15.16 -3.47
C ASP A 90 -2.33 -16.38 -3.84
N MET A 91 -3.60 -16.14 -4.13
CA MET A 91 -4.55 -17.20 -4.49
C MET A 91 -4.37 -17.74 -5.92
N THR A 92 -3.58 -17.08 -6.77
CA THR A 92 -3.37 -17.46 -8.17
C THR A 92 -2.19 -18.41 -8.36
N ARG A 93 -1.32 -18.53 -7.35
CA ARG A 93 -0.14 -19.39 -7.38
C ARG A 93 -0.53 -20.86 -7.25
N SER A 94 0.12 -21.71 -8.05
CA SER A 94 -0.02 -23.15 -7.91
C SER A 94 0.59 -23.64 -6.59
N LYS A 95 0.13 -24.81 -6.11
CA LYS A 95 0.72 -25.45 -4.92
C LYS A 95 2.22 -25.68 -5.07
N GLU A 96 2.65 -26.11 -6.26
CA GLU A 96 4.07 -26.37 -6.56
C GLU A 96 4.91 -25.10 -6.49
N ASP A 97 4.40 -23.96 -6.94
CA ASP A 97 5.12 -22.68 -6.86
C ASP A 97 5.18 -22.18 -5.41
N ILE A 98 4.11 -22.34 -4.65
CA ILE A 98 4.09 -22.03 -3.23
C ILE A 98 5.15 -22.87 -2.48
N ASP A 99 5.21 -24.17 -2.75
CA ASP A 99 6.20 -25.07 -2.12
C ASP A 99 7.64 -24.69 -2.48
N LYS A 100 7.89 -24.26 -3.73
CA LYS A 100 9.20 -23.74 -4.15
C LYS A 100 9.58 -22.47 -3.39
N ILE A 101 8.64 -21.53 -3.21
CA ILE A 101 8.86 -20.27 -2.49
C ILE A 101 9.15 -20.56 -1.01
N LEU A 102 8.35 -21.38 -0.37
CA LEU A 102 8.53 -21.77 1.02
C LEU A 102 9.85 -22.53 1.26
N ASN A 103 10.27 -23.37 0.30
CA ASN A 103 11.56 -24.02 0.34
C ASN A 103 12.73 -23.03 0.23
N LYS A 104 12.62 -21.98 -0.61
CA LYS A 104 13.61 -20.91 -0.67
C LYS A 104 13.70 -20.16 0.67
N ALA A 105 12.54 -19.83 1.26
CA ALA A 105 12.48 -19.18 2.57
C ALA A 105 13.16 -19.99 3.66
N ARG A 106 12.84 -21.29 3.78
CA ARG A 106 13.46 -22.19 4.75
C ARG A 106 14.98 -22.35 4.58
N LYS A 107 15.48 -22.24 3.36
CA LYS A 107 16.92 -22.35 3.05
C LYS A 107 17.66 -21.00 3.17
N GLY A 108 17.03 -19.94 3.66
CA GLY A 108 17.63 -18.60 3.74
C GLY A 108 17.97 -17.97 2.37
N LYS A 109 17.27 -18.40 1.30
CA LYS A 109 17.49 -17.92 -0.07
C LYS A 109 16.42 -16.91 -0.54
N LEU A 110 15.59 -16.43 0.38
CA LEU A 110 14.56 -15.45 0.14
C LEU A 110 14.71 -14.31 1.15
N ASN A 111 14.88 -13.09 0.68
CA ASN A 111 15.00 -11.92 1.56
C ASN A 111 13.62 -11.37 1.94
N PHE A 112 12.68 -11.33 0.98
CA PHE A 112 11.34 -10.81 1.21
C PHE A 112 10.28 -11.78 0.73
N LEU A 113 9.28 -12.02 1.58
CA LEU A 113 8.06 -12.74 1.25
C LEU A 113 6.85 -11.82 1.48
N TYR A 114 6.16 -11.46 0.40
CA TYR A 114 4.93 -10.69 0.47
C TYR A 114 3.72 -11.61 0.51
N VAL A 115 2.80 -11.32 1.41
CA VAL A 115 1.56 -12.09 1.59
C VAL A 115 0.39 -11.16 1.89
N THR A 116 -0.82 -11.58 1.53
CA THR A 116 -2.02 -10.91 2.03
C THR A 116 -2.36 -11.38 3.45
N PRO A 117 -3.09 -10.59 4.25
CA PRO A 117 -3.48 -10.96 5.61
C PRO A 117 -4.20 -12.32 5.69
N GLU A 118 -5.05 -12.64 4.70
CA GLU A 118 -5.81 -13.89 4.65
C GLU A 118 -4.91 -15.13 4.58
N ARG A 119 -3.71 -15.00 4.01
CA ARG A 119 -2.75 -16.10 3.93
C ARG A 119 -2.29 -16.60 5.30
N LEU A 120 -2.30 -15.70 6.30
CA LEU A 120 -1.86 -16.00 7.66
C LEU A 120 -2.84 -16.88 8.46
N GLN A 121 -4.03 -17.14 7.92
CA GLN A 121 -5.01 -18.08 8.50
C GLN A 121 -4.81 -19.50 7.95
N ASN A 122 -3.98 -19.68 6.93
CA ASN A 122 -3.75 -20.97 6.31
C ASN A 122 -2.75 -21.82 7.14
N HIS A 123 -3.22 -22.89 7.76
CA HIS A 123 -2.41 -23.77 8.62
C HIS A 123 -1.16 -24.32 7.92
N ALA A 124 -1.30 -24.81 6.68
CA ALA A 124 -0.18 -25.37 5.93
C ALA A 124 0.91 -24.31 5.64
N PHE A 125 0.50 -23.04 5.40
CA PHE A 125 1.43 -21.93 5.27
C PHE A 125 2.17 -21.68 6.59
N ILE A 126 1.45 -21.60 7.71
CA ILE A 126 2.03 -21.35 9.03
C ILE A 126 3.03 -22.42 9.40
N GLU A 127 2.66 -23.70 9.27
CA GLU A 127 3.53 -24.85 9.52
C GLU A 127 4.81 -24.81 8.67
N ALA A 128 4.69 -24.40 7.42
CA ALA A 128 5.82 -24.33 6.52
C ALA A 128 6.77 -23.17 6.84
N ILE A 129 6.24 -22.00 7.23
CA ILE A 129 7.04 -20.77 7.39
C ILE A 129 7.62 -20.61 8.79
N GLN A 130 6.98 -21.16 9.84
CA GLN A 130 7.41 -21.04 11.24
C GLN A 130 8.84 -21.53 11.51
N HIS A 131 9.38 -22.37 10.61
CA HIS A 131 10.73 -22.91 10.68
C HIS A 131 11.79 -22.06 9.97
N SER A 132 11.38 -20.99 9.28
CA SER A 132 12.30 -20.05 8.65
C SER A 132 12.90 -19.11 9.69
N ASP A 133 14.13 -18.65 9.47
CA ASP A 133 14.74 -17.61 10.31
C ASP A 133 14.20 -16.25 9.88
N ILE A 134 13.18 -15.76 10.58
CA ILE A 134 12.47 -14.52 10.27
C ILE A 134 13.06 -13.40 11.11
N PHE A 135 13.62 -12.39 10.45
CA PHE A 135 14.12 -11.20 11.09
C PHE A 135 12.99 -10.24 11.47
N MET A 136 12.10 -9.96 10.50
CA MET A 136 11.09 -8.92 10.67
C MET A 136 9.75 -9.32 10.04
N VAL A 137 8.66 -8.93 10.70
CA VAL A 137 7.30 -8.94 10.13
C VAL A 137 6.84 -7.49 9.97
N VAL A 138 6.56 -7.11 8.74
CA VAL A 138 6.02 -5.81 8.38
C VAL A 138 4.51 -5.93 8.21
N VAL A 139 3.76 -5.06 8.86
CA VAL A 139 2.30 -4.92 8.71
C VAL A 139 2.02 -3.57 8.07
N ASP A 140 1.87 -3.57 6.74
CA ASP A 140 1.52 -2.35 6.03
C ASP A 140 0.02 -2.08 6.13
N GLU A 141 -0.38 -0.81 6.03
CA GLU A 141 -1.75 -0.34 6.25
C GLU A 141 -2.38 -0.87 7.55
N CYS A 142 -1.59 -0.90 8.65
CA CYS A 142 -1.99 -1.44 9.96
C CYS A 142 -3.22 -0.75 10.58
N HIS A 143 -3.65 0.42 10.06
CA HIS A 143 -4.92 1.04 10.44
C HIS A 143 -6.13 0.13 10.18
N SER A 144 -6.01 -0.83 9.26
CA SER A 144 -7.06 -1.83 8.98
C SER A 144 -7.42 -2.71 10.19
N ILE A 145 -6.54 -2.82 11.19
CA ILE A 145 -6.84 -3.48 12.48
C ILE A 145 -8.02 -2.81 13.22
N MET A 146 -8.18 -1.49 13.03
CA MET A 146 -9.16 -0.68 13.76
C MET A 146 -10.48 -0.50 13.04
N GLU A 147 -10.53 -0.80 11.76
CA GLU A 147 -11.71 -0.52 10.95
C GLU A 147 -12.76 -1.63 11.09
N TRP A 148 -13.84 -1.40 11.83
CA TRP A 148 -14.94 -2.35 12.10
C TRP A 148 -15.89 -2.53 10.90
N GLY A 149 -16.24 -3.79 10.57
CA GLY A 149 -17.45 -4.08 9.82
C GLY A 149 -17.37 -4.61 8.38
N TYR A 150 -16.19 -4.99 7.84
CA TYR A 150 -16.08 -5.64 6.53
C TYR A 150 -15.16 -6.86 6.56
N THR A 151 -15.47 -7.90 5.79
CA THR A 151 -14.79 -9.21 5.72
C THR A 151 -13.28 -9.16 5.48
N PHE A 152 -12.78 -8.08 4.91
CA PHE A 152 -11.36 -7.86 4.63
C PHE A 152 -10.53 -7.61 5.90
N ARG A 153 -11.15 -7.30 7.03
CA ARG A 153 -10.55 -6.84 8.29
C ARG A 153 -10.32 -7.93 9.30
N ASP A 154 -11.16 -8.97 9.28
CA ASP A 154 -11.01 -10.11 10.19
C ASP A 154 -9.61 -10.74 10.05
N ALA A 155 -9.05 -10.73 8.83
CA ALA A 155 -7.72 -11.26 8.59
C ALA A 155 -6.60 -10.50 9.32
N TYR A 156 -6.74 -9.18 9.50
CA TYR A 156 -5.74 -8.38 10.26
C TYR A 156 -5.72 -8.71 11.74
N LEU A 157 -6.85 -9.10 12.33
CA LEU A 157 -6.94 -9.48 13.74
C LEU A 157 -6.14 -10.74 14.06
N HIS A 158 -5.90 -11.60 13.06
CA HIS A 158 -5.15 -12.85 13.21
C HIS A 158 -3.63 -12.71 12.99
N ILE A 159 -3.14 -11.51 12.69
CA ILE A 159 -1.70 -11.27 12.47
C ILE A 159 -0.93 -11.53 13.76
N GLY A 160 -1.44 -11.07 14.91
CA GLY A 160 -0.83 -11.34 16.22
C GLY A 160 -0.75 -12.83 16.53
N ASP A 161 -1.81 -13.58 16.24
CA ASP A 161 -1.83 -15.05 16.41
C ASP A 161 -0.77 -15.73 15.53
N PHE A 162 -0.59 -15.26 14.30
CA PHE A 162 0.48 -15.75 13.43
C PHE A 162 1.86 -15.46 14.01
N ILE A 163 2.11 -14.24 14.49
CA ILE A 163 3.40 -13.84 15.09
C ILE A 163 3.72 -14.74 16.28
N ASN A 164 2.74 -15.04 17.13
CA ASN A 164 2.91 -15.92 18.31
C ASN A 164 3.22 -17.37 17.95
N LYS A 165 2.87 -17.84 16.76
CA LYS A 165 3.18 -19.19 16.28
C LYS A 165 4.61 -19.33 15.73
N LEU A 166 5.31 -18.22 15.51
CA LEU A 166 6.69 -18.26 15.04
C LEU A 166 7.63 -18.72 16.16
N LYS A 167 8.61 -19.53 15.81
CA LYS A 167 9.57 -20.09 16.79
C LYS A 167 10.38 -19.04 17.54
N ARG A 168 10.67 -17.93 16.89
CA ARG A 168 11.36 -16.77 17.47
C ARG A 168 10.53 -15.53 17.17
N LYS A 169 10.39 -14.66 18.16
CA LYS A 169 9.70 -13.40 17.96
C LYS A 169 10.51 -12.53 16.99
N PRO A 170 9.93 -12.15 15.84
CA PRO A 170 10.58 -11.24 14.91
C PRO A 170 10.47 -9.79 15.40
N VAL A 171 11.22 -8.88 14.80
CA VAL A 171 10.96 -7.45 14.93
C VAL A 171 9.65 -7.12 14.20
N ILE A 172 8.78 -6.33 14.83
CA ILE A 172 7.50 -5.95 14.25
C ILE A 172 7.55 -4.50 13.79
N CYS A 173 7.28 -4.29 12.49
CA CYS A 173 7.18 -2.98 11.87
C CYS A 173 5.75 -2.74 11.42
N ALA A 174 4.97 -1.98 12.16
CA ALA A 174 3.62 -1.59 11.78
C ALA A 174 3.66 -0.22 11.07
N CYS A 175 3.13 -0.15 9.84
CA CYS A 175 3.16 1.05 9.01
C CYS A 175 1.75 1.51 8.65
N SER A 176 1.49 2.82 8.70
CA SER A 176 0.28 3.41 8.13
C SER A 176 0.47 4.87 7.78
N ALA A 177 -0.39 5.39 6.90
CA ALA A 177 -0.45 6.82 6.62
C ALA A 177 -1.15 7.60 7.73
N THR A 178 -2.18 7.02 8.33
CA THR A 178 -3.04 7.66 9.32
C THR A 178 -3.38 6.66 10.43
N ILE A 179 -3.12 7.04 11.68
CA ILE A 179 -3.55 6.30 12.86
C ILE A 179 -4.02 7.33 13.89
N PRO A 180 -5.28 7.25 14.37
CA PRO A 180 -5.73 8.07 15.48
C PRO A 180 -4.87 7.86 16.72
N ALA A 181 -4.72 8.90 17.54
CA ALA A 181 -3.81 8.85 18.68
C ALA A 181 -4.24 7.82 19.75
N ASP A 182 -5.53 7.66 19.93
CA ASP A 182 -6.20 6.72 20.85
C ASP A 182 -6.16 5.25 20.40
N SER A 183 -5.71 5.00 19.17
CA SER A 183 -5.73 3.67 18.56
C SER A 183 -4.37 2.96 18.60
N MET A 184 -3.34 3.61 19.12
CA MET A 184 -1.98 3.04 19.19
C MET A 184 -1.91 1.80 20.07
N ASP A 185 -2.61 1.82 21.20
CA ASP A 185 -2.64 0.69 22.14
C ASP A 185 -3.32 -0.53 21.51
N ILE A 186 -4.38 -0.30 20.70
CA ILE A 186 -5.07 -1.38 19.99
C ILE A 186 -4.12 -2.08 19.01
N ILE A 187 -3.35 -1.32 18.22
CA ILE A 187 -2.38 -1.88 17.27
C ILE A 187 -1.27 -2.61 18.01
N ARG A 188 -0.69 -2.00 19.07
CA ARG A 188 0.34 -2.62 19.89
C ARG A 188 -0.13 -3.98 20.43
N ASP A 189 -1.30 -4.00 21.06
CA ASP A 189 -1.83 -5.19 21.73
C ASP A 189 -2.25 -6.26 20.71
N SER A 190 -2.90 -5.89 19.60
CA SER A 190 -3.29 -6.82 18.53
C SER A 190 -2.10 -7.47 17.84
N LEU A 191 -0.97 -6.78 17.73
CA LEU A 191 0.25 -7.30 17.12
C LEU A 191 1.24 -7.89 18.15
N HIS A 192 0.90 -7.90 19.43
CA HIS A 192 1.76 -8.35 20.54
C HIS A 192 3.15 -7.68 20.54
N MET A 193 3.20 -6.38 20.22
CA MET A 193 4.44 -5.61 20.20
C MET A 193 4.95 -5.32 21.61
N ASP A 194 6.28 -5.43 21.82
CA ASP A 194 6.90 -5.11 23.09
C ASP A 194 7.45 -3.68 23.07
N LYS A 195 6.78 -2.77 23.78
CA LYS A 195 7.17 -1.36 23.94
C LYS A 195 7.62 -0.72 22.61
N PRO A 196 6.77 -0.73 21.58
CA PRO A 196 7.16 -0.22 20.27
C PRO A 196 7.52 1.26 20.32
N VAL A 197 8.50 1.66 19.52
CA VAL A 197 8.77 3.10 19.31
C VAL A 197 7.74 3.65 18.34
N ILE A 198 7.02 4.68 18.76
CA ILE A 198 6.05 5.35 17.90
C ILE A 198 6.76 6.49 17.16
N LEU A 199 6.82 6.39 15.85
CA LEU A 199 7.53 7.30 14.98
C LEU A 199 6.53 8.01 14.06
N ARG A 200 6.32 9.29 14.30
CA ARG A 200 5.43 10.14 13.50
C ARG A 200 6.25 11.10 12.65
N SER A 201 6.07 11.04 11.33
CA SER A 201 6.56 12.09 10.45
C SER A 201 5.51 13.20 10.29
N ASP A 202 5.96 14.37 9.87
CA ASP A 202 5.03 15.43 9.46
C ASP A 202 4.18 14.93 8.27
N LEU A 203 2.88 14.98 8.44
CA LEU A 203 1.91 14.54 7.42
C LEU A 203 1.56 15.66 6.44
N ARG A 204 2.01 16.89 6.70
CA ARG A 204 1.74 18.03 5.83
C ARG A 204 2.40 17.84 4.47
N ARG A 205 1.68 18.21 3.46
CA ARG A 205 2.08 18.16 2.06
C ARG A 205 2.01 19.57 1.49
N ASP A 206 3.07 20.35 1.66
CA ASP A 206 3.13 21.76 1.24
C ASP A 206 2.92 21.94 -0.28
N ASN A 207 3.11 20.87 -1.05
CA ASN A 207 2.84 20.84 -2.49
C ASN A 207 1.37 20.53 -2.84
N LEU A 208 0.49 20.27 -1.88
CA LEU A 208 -0.93 20.01 -2.11
C LEU A 208 -1.77 21.21 -1.67
N ILE A 209 -2.62 21.66 -2.57
CA ILE A 209 -3.59 22.72 -2.29
C ILE A 209 -4.96 22.10 -2.14
N LEU A 210 -5.53 22.19 -0.93
CA LEU A 210 -6.88 21.72 -0.65
C LEU A 210 -7.88 22.84 -0.93
N LEU A 211 -8.81 22.60 -1.82
CA LEU A 211 -9.89 23.52 -2.18
C LEU A 211 -11.23 22.88 -1.83
N LYS A 212 -11.97 23.50 -0.91
CA LYS A 212 -13.36 23.14 -0.65
C LYS A 212 -14.28 24.07 -1.43
N LYS A 213 -15.20 23.51 -2.24
CA LYS A 213 -16.25 24.27 -2.92
C LYS A 213 -17.60 23.70 -2.55
N ASP A 214 -18.46 24.57 -2.07
CA ASP A 214 -19.85 24.24 -1.86
C ASP A 214 -20.58 24.20 -3.22
N VAL A 215 -21.26 23.09 -3.46
CA VAL A 215 -22.07 22.84 -4.66
C VAL A 215 -23.54 22.63 -4.32
N THR A 216 -23.99 23.18 -3.17
CA THR A 216 -25.41 23.22 -2.84
C THR A 216 -26.16 24.02 -3.89
N CYS A 217 -27.33 23.56 -4.28
CA CYS A 217 -28.20 24.25 -5.21
C CYS A 217 -29.65 24.09 -4.80
N ASN A 218 -30.45 25.14 -5.02
CA ASN A 218 -31.88 25.13 -4.69
C ASN A 218 -32.74 24.54 -5.83
N LYS A 219 -32.18 23.66 -6.63
CA LYS A 219 -32.87 22.97 -7.71
C LYS A 219 -33.84 21.92 -7.18
N LYS A 220 -35.02 21.81 -7.78
CA LYS A 220 -36.11 20.96 -7.28
C LYS A 220 -35.93 19.50 -7.68
N THR A 221 -35.51 19.22 -8.90
CA THR A 221 -35.36 17.84 -9.39
C THR A 221 -33.95 17.29 -9.21
N LEU A 222 -33.83 15.96 -9.20
CA LEU A 222 -32.55 15.28 -9.14
C LEU A 222 -31.70 15.55 -10.39
N GLU A 223 -32.33 15.57 -11.55
CA GLU A 223 -31.71 15.85 -12.86
C GLU A 223 -31.09 17.24 -12.89
N GLU A 224 -31.85 18.28 -12.51
CA GLU A 224 -31.35 19.64 -12.43
C GLU A 224 -30.15 19.79 -11.46
N ARG A 225 -30.17 19.04 -10.34
CA ARG A 225 -29.07 19.04 -9.38
C ARG A 225 -27.84 18.38 -9.97
N LEU A 226 -28.00 17.28 -10.69
CA LEU A 226 -26.91 16.59 -11.37
C LEU A 226 -26.27 17.46 -12.45
N GLU A 227 -27.08 18.04 -13.32
CA GLU A 227 -26.63 18.95 -14.37
C GLU A 227 -25.85 20.14 -13.80
N PHE A 228 -26.35 20.74 -12.73
CA PHE A 228 -25.65 21.84 -12.06
C PHE A 228 -24.28 21.41 -11.54
N ARG A 229 -24.18 20.22 -10.90
CA ARG A 229 -22.92 19.68 -10.39
C ARG A 229 -21.95 19.36 -11.51
N ILE A 230 -22.42 18.76 -12.60
CA ILE A 230 -21.61 18.47 -13.79
C ILE A 230 -21.08 19.77 -14.41
N LYS A 231 -21.89 20.79 -14.53
CA LYS A 231 -21.45 22.11 -15.03
C LYS A 231 -20.34 22.72 -14.16
N LYS A 232 -20.43 22.57 -12.83
CA LYS A 232 -19.36 23.00 -11.92
C LYS A 232 -18.09 22.13 -12.05
N LEU A 233 -18.24 20.82 -12.19
CA LEU A 233 -17.13 19.89 -12.43
C LEU A 233 -16.40 20.23 -13.73
N CYS A 234 -17.13 20.43 -14.82
CA CYS A 234 -16.55 20.83 -16.11
C CYS A 234 -15.72 22.12 -16.01
N LYS A 235 -16.21 23.13 -15.26
CA LYS A 235 -15.43 24.37 -15.05
C LYS A 235 -14.10 24.10 -14.30
N LEU A 236 -14.07 23.12 -13.40
CA LEU A 236 -12.84 22.73 -12.72
C LEU A 236 -11.91 21.98 -13.67
N ILE A 237 -12.45 21.06 -14.45
CA ILE A 237 -11.70 20.33 -15.48
C ILE A 237 -11.07 21.33 -16.45
N ASP A 238 -11.86 22.23 -17.05
CA ASP A 238 -11.40 23.24 -17.99
C ASP A 238 -10.26 24.12 -17.44
N LYS A 239 -10.27 24.33 -16.10
CA LYS A 239 -9.23 25.09 -15.43
C LYS A 239 -7.90 24.32 -15.26
N TYR A 240 -7.96 23.02 -14.99
CA TYR A 240 -6.79 22.28 -14.52
C TYR A 240 -6.25 21.25 -15.52
N HIS A 241 -7.08 20.67 -16.40
CA HIS A 241 -6.65 19.55 -17.27
C HIS A 241 -5.58 19.93 -18.31
N LYS A 242 -5.50 21.19 -18.70
CA LYS A 242 -4.51 21.66 -19.69
C LYS A 242 -3.06 21.54 -19.17
N ASN A 243 -2.88 21.68 -17.87
CA ASN A 243 -1.57 21.72 -17.22
C ASN A 243 -1.21 20.42 -16.47
N GLY A 244 -2.09 19.40 -16.52
CA GLY A 244 -1.86 18.15 -15.82
C GLY A 244 -3.03 17.17 -15.94
N SER A 245 -2.95 16.07 -15.25
CA SER A 245 -4.01 15.06 -15.21
C SER A 245 -5.04 15.38 -14.13
N VAL A 246 -6.28 15.01 -14.39
CA VAL A 246 -7.43 15.18 -13.47
C VAL A 246 -7.93 13.81 -13.08
N LEU A 247 -7.97 13.52 -11.76
CA LEU A 247 -8.55 12.30 -11.22
C LEU A 247 -9.84 12.65 -10.47
N ILE A 248 -10.95 12.01 -10.84
CA ILE A 248 -12.27 12.22 -10.28
C ILE A 248 -12.71 10.96 -9.56
N PHE A 249 -12.95 11.04 -8.25
CA PHE A 249 -13.50 9.93 -7.50
C PHE A 249 -15.02 10.01 -7.40
N ALA A 250 -15.69 8.90 -7.70
CA ALA A 250 -17.13 8.75 -7.60
C ALA A 250 -17.47 7.54 -6.69
N GLN A 251 -18.60 7.63 -5.98
CA GLN A 251 -18.95 6.65 -4.95
C GLN A 251 -19.30 5.26 -5.49
N THR A 252 -19.85 5.17 -6.70
CA THR A 252 -20.32 3.91 -7.28
C THR A 252 -19.85 3.73 -8.72
N THR A 253 -19.71 2.47 -9.13
CA THR A 253 -19.35 2.12 -10.52
C THR A 253 -20.35 2.66 -11.52
N THR A 254 -21.64 2.63 -11.20
CA THR A 254 -22.71 3.19 -12.06
C THR A 254 -22.54 4.70 -12.24
N TYR A 255 -22.17 5.40 -11.16
CA TYR A 255 -21.94 6.86 -11.26
C TYR A 255 -20.67 7.20 -12.05
N VAL A 256 -19.63 6.36 -11.94
CA VAL A 256 -18.44 6.46 -12.81
C VAL A 256 -18.83 6.35 -14.28
N ASP A 257 -19.65 5.34 -14.65
CA ASP A 257 -20.07 5.11 -16.03
C ASP A 257 -20.95 6.28 -16.54
N THR A 258 -21.85 6.79 -15.72
CA THR A 258 -22.69 7.96 -16.06
C THR A 258 -21.83 9.19 -16.32
N LEU A 259 -20.89 9.50 -15.41
CA LEU A 259 -19.99 10.65 -15.59
C LEU A 259 -19.07 10.47 -16.80
N TYR A 260 -18.58 9.25 -17.04
CA TYR A 260 -17.76 8.96 -18.21
C TYR A 260 -18.50 9.29 -19.51
N ASN A 261 -19.73 8.81 -19.68
CA ASN A 261 -20.50 9.06 -20.90
C ASN A 261 -20.73 10.57 -21.12
N ILE A 262 -21.05 11.32 -20.07
CA ILE A 262 -21.29 12.77 -20.16
C ILE A 262 -19.99 13.53 -20.46
N LEU A 263 -18.89 13.15 -19.82
CA LEU A 263 -17.62 13.85 -19.99
C LEU A 263 -16.93 13.48 -21.30
N GLU A 264 -17.11 12.25 -21.83
CA GLU A 264 -16.57 11.82 -23.12
C GLU A 264 -17.15 12.62 -24.28
N GLU A 265 -18.44 13.00 -24.22
CA GLU A 265 -19.04 13.90 -25.21
C GLU A 265 -18.37 15.30 -25.22
N LYS A 266 -17.95 15.78 -24.05
CA LYS A 266 -17.34 17.11 -23.93
C LYS A 266 -15.83 17.11 -24.13
N TYR A 267 -15.15 16.03 -23.75
CA TYR A 267 -13.69 15.89 -23.81
C TYR A 267 -13.34 14.57 -24.55
N PRO A 268 -13.67 14.49 -25.85
CA PRO A 268 -13.44 13.26 -26.61
C PRO A 268 -11.98 12.87 -26.58
N ASP A 269 -11.72 11.56 -26.49
CA ASP A 269 -10.38 10.96 -26.43
C ASP A 269 -9.49 11.35 -25.23
N ASP A 270 -9.96 12.24 -24.34
CA ASP A 270 -9.19 12.68 -23.17
C ASP A 270 -9.69 12.08 -21.84
N VAL A 271 -10.89 11.48 -21.85
CA VAL A 271 -11.53 10.89 -20.66
C VAL A 271 -11.33 9.36 -20.63
N THR A 272 -11.09 8.84 -19.45
CA THR A 272 -11.09 7.40 -19.18
C THR A 272 -11.78 7.09 -17.85
N ARG A 273 -12.08 5.81 -17.61
CA ARG A 273 -12.72 5.35 -16.39
C ARG A 273 -12.01 4.14 -15.80
N TYR A 274 -12.11 3.97 -14.48
CA TYR A 274 -11.48 2.86 -13.77
C TYR A 274 -12.34 2.38 -12.59
N HIS A 275 -12.81 1.13 -12.64
CA HIS A 275 -13.54 0.48 -11.54
C HIS A 275 -13.56 -1.06 -11.71
N SER A 276 -13.99 -1.79 -10.68
CA SER A 276 -13.93 -3.26 -10.60
C SER A 276 -14.77 -3.99 -11.67
N ARG A 277 -15.83 -3.37 -12.21
CA ARG A 277 -16.73 -4.00 -13.20
C ARG A 277 -16.22 -3.93 -14.65
N ILE A 278 -15.12 -3.21 -14.93
CA ILE A 278 -14.55 -3.16 -16.28
C ILE A 278 -13.92 -4.51 -16.61
N LYS A 279 -14.37 -5.12 -17.69
CA LYS A 279 -13.87 -6.40 -18.21
C LYS A 279 -13.59 -6.28 -19.72
N PRO A 280 -12.66 -7.04 -20.29
CA PRO A 280 -11.74 -7.93 -19.57
C PRO A 280 -10.68 -7.14 -18.77
N GLU A 281 -10.00 -7.81 -17.86
CA GLU A 281 -8.97 -7.18 -16.98
C GLU A 281 -7.83 -6.53 -17.81
N ARG A 282 -7.53 -7.09 -18.99
CA ARG A 282 -6.56 -6.49 -19.91
C ARG A 282 -6.99 -5.07 -20.33
N HIS A 283 -8.24 -4.89 -20.69
CA HIS A 283 -8.79 -3.58 -21.08
C HIS A 283 -8.71 -2.57 -19.91
N LYS A 284 -9.02 -3.01 -18.70
CA LYS A 284 -8.88 -2.19 -17.50
C LYS A 284 -7.44 -1.71 -17.27
N LYS A 285 -6.45 -2.59 -17.52
CA LYS A 285 -5.03 -2.23 -17.45
C LYS A 285 -4.63 -1.23 -18.55
N GLU A 286 -5.15 -1.38 -19.76
CA GLU A 286 -4.91 -0.46 -20.87
C GLU A 286 -5.44 0.94 -20.56
N LEU A 287 -6.66 1.07 -20.03
CA LEU A 287 -7.24 2.36 -19.63
C LEU A 287 -6.40 3.07 -18.54
N LEU A 288 -5.93 2.32 -17.55
CA LEU A 288 -5.04 2.84 -16.53
C LEU A 288 -3.69 3.27 -17.12
N PHE A 289 -3.13 2.46 -17.99
CA PHE A 289 -1.86 2.76 -18.65
C PHE A 289 -1.93 4.03 -19.49
N ASP A 290 -3.00 4.22 -20.28
CA ASP A 290 -3.20 5.41 -21.10
C ASP A 290 -3.29 6.68 -20.26
N PHE A 291 -3.93 6.60 -19.08
CA PHE A 291 -3.94 7.71 -18.13
C PHE A 291 -2.55 7.98 -17.53
N LEU A 292 -1.83 6.95 -17.09
CA LEU A 292 -0.50 7.08 -16.52
C LEU A 292 0.54 7.62 -17.52
N GLN A 293 0.37 7.31 -18.81
CA GLN A 293 1.21 7.85 -19.89
C GLN A 293 0.77 9.25 -20.38
N GLY A 294 -0.30 9.79 -19.82
CA GLY A 294 -0.82 11.09 -20.19
C GLY A 294 -1.49 11.16 -21.56
N LYS A 295 -1.78 10.00 -22.19
CA LYS A 295 -2.56 9.93 -23.44
C LYS A 295 -4.00 10.37 -23.20
N ARG A 296 -4.56 9.99 -22.05
CA ARG A 296 -5.85 10.46 -21.53
C ARG A 296 -5.60 11.17 -20.21
N LYS A 297 -6.07 12.40 -20.09
CA LYS A 297 -5.72 13.24 -18.92
C LYS A 297 -6.80 13.30 -17.85
N ILE A 298 -7.98 12.77 -18.12
CA ILE A 298 -9.11 12.81 -17.19
C ILE A 298 -9.50 11.36 -16.87
N MET A 299 -9.35 10.94 -15.61
CA MET A 299 -9.79 9.63 -15.15
C MET A 299 -10.91 9.77 -14.13
N ILE A 300 -11.96 8.96 -14.29
CA ILE A 300 -13.05 8.82 -13.33
C ILE A 300 -12.94 7.41 -12.71
N ALA A 301 -12.83 7.33 -11.37
CA ALA A 301 -12.64 6.07 -10.67
C ALA A 301 -13.54 5.95 -9.44
N THR A 302 -13.75 4.71 -8.99
CA THR A 302 -14.20 4.45 -7.62
C THR A 302 -12.99 4.44 -6.68
N SER A 303 -13.22 4.77 -5.42
CA SER A 303 -12.23 4.59 -4.34
C SER A 303 -11.96 3.12 -4.10
#